data_c319aaed74e552a9afbc9d249fbdc546
#
_entry.id   c319aaed74e552a9afbc9d249fbdc546
#
_cell.length_a   1.000
_cell.length_b   1.000
_cell.length_c   1.000
_cell.angle_alpha   90.00
_cell.angle_beta   90.00
_cell.angle_gamma   90.00
#
_symmetry.space_group_name_H-M   'P 1'
#
loop_
_entity.id
_entity.type
_entity.pdbx_description
1 polymer ?
#
loop_
_entity_poly.entity_id
_entity_poly.type
_entity_poly.pdbx_seq_one_letter_code
_entity_poly.pdbx_strand_id
1 'polypeptide(L)'
;MKRRLKALLGFLCFRTGLYRVFFRDKAIIALFHRVDDRLAGNPISSTAAEFRAFCDFFARYFRVVSLQTLLTKLRRGEDVSGHLVITFDDGYRDNLEIAALELERRQLPACFFIATEFIGSSRVPAWDAELGIESRWMSWDDVRALGERGFEIGAHTMNHVDLGVIQGSDAVREIVGSRRRLAQELGEETPLFSYPFGRADQITPDNRAAVRDAGFSCCLSAYGGTVSSESDPFDLKRIPVSPWFRSPYQFGFEVLRTRQ
;
A
#
# COMPACT_ATOMS: atom_id res chain seq x y z
N MET A 1 27.23 9.25 0.01
CA MET A 1 27.21 10.55 0.73
C MET A 1 25.82 11.20 0.75
N LYS A 2 25.14 11.38 -0.40
CA LYS A 2 23.83 12.08 -0.48
C LYS A 2 22.71 11.45 0.40
N ARG A 3 22.59 10.12 0.49
CA ARG A 3 21.54 9.45 1.29
C ARG A 3 21.71 9.65 2.81
N ARG A 4 22.96 9.59 3.31
CA ARG A 4 23.26 9.85 4.75
C ARG A 4 22.93 11.28 5.14
N LEU A 5 23.25 12.25 4.27
CA LEU A 5 22.90 13.66 4.50
C LEU A 5 21.38 13.87 4.55
N LYS A 6 20.63 13.26 3.62
CA LYS A 6 19.16 13.30 3.63
C LYS A 6 18.59 12.70 4.92
N ALA A 7 19.13 11.58 5.41
CA ALA A 7 18.72 10.97 6.66
C ALA A 7 18.98 11.91 7.86
N LEU A 8 20.13 12.58 7.90
CA LEU A 8 20.45 13.55 8.95
C LEU A 8 19.51 14.77 8.91
N LEU A 9 19.30 15.34 7.73
CA LEU A 9 18.37 16.47 7.56
C LEU A 9 16.94 16.07 7.93
N GLY A 10 16.51 14.88 7.54
CA GLY A 10 15.24 14.31 7.97
C GLY A 10 15.16 14.17 9.48
N PHE A 11 16.18 13.58 10.11
CA PHE A 11 16.21 13.45 11.57
C PHE A 11 16.05 14.81 12.26
N LEU A 12 16.80 15.82 11.85
CA LEU A 12 16.68 17.18 12.43
C LEU A 12 15.29 17.79 12.19
N CYS A 13 14.75 17.67 10.95
CA CYS A 13 13.45 18.20 10.59
C CYS A 13 12.32 17.58 11.44
N PHE A 14 12.33 16.25 11.62
CA PHE A 14 11.34 15.55 12.42
C PHE A 14 11.50 15.78 13.93
N ARG A 15 12.74 15.84 14.44
CA ARG A 15 13.01 16.10 15.86
C ARG A 15 12.62 17.51 16.29
N THR A 16 12.76 18.50 15.43
CA THR A 16 12.38 19.90 15.71
C THR A 16 10.89 20.19 15.47
N GLY A 17 10.15 19.24 14.90
CA GLY A 17 8.74 19.45 14.54
C GLY A 17 8.52 20.22 13.24
N LEU A 18 9.59 20.65 12.55
CA LEU A 18 9.49 21.43 11.31
C LEU A 18 8.73 20.68 10.19
N TYR A 19 8.77 19.35 10.19
CA TYR A 19 8.03 18.51 9.22
C TYR A 19 6.52 18.84 9.18
N ARG A 20 5.91 19.28 10.30
CA ARG A 20 4.50 19.60 10.39
C ARG A 20 4.06 20.71 9.42
N VAL A 21 4.96 21.65 9.13
CA VAL A 21 4.71 22.74 8.17
C VAL A 21 4.60 22.18 6.75
N PHE A 22 5.40 21.19 6.42
CA PHE A 22 5.42 20.56 5.09
C PHE A 22 4.28 19.57 4.86
N PHE A 23 3.69 19.04 5.94
CA PHE A 23 2.54 18.14 5.90
C PHE A 23 1.20 18.82 6.18
N ARG A 24 1.13 20.14 6.02
CA ARG A 24 -0.16 20.84 6.01
C ARG A 24 -0.98 20.39 4.81
N ASP A 25 -2.21 19.95 5.07
CA ASP A 25 -3.10 19.30 4.10
C ASP A 25 -2.41 18.24 3.23
N LYS A 26 -1.58 17.40 3.87
CA LYS A 26 -0.93 16.28 3.20
C LYS A 26 -1.01 15.04 4.05
N ALA A 27 -1.50 13.95 3.42
CA ALA A 27 -1.43 12.60 3.93
C ALA A 27 -0.47 11.75 3.09
N ILE A 28 0.08 10.72 3.70
CA ILE A 28 0.92 9.70 3.05
C ILE A 28 0.13 8.40 2.99
N ILE A 29 0.18 7.71 1.86
CA ILE A 29 -0.17 6.30 1.77
C ILE A 29 1.13 5.55 1.48
N ALA A 30 1.66 4.86 2.50
CA ALA A 30 2.89 4.08 2.39
C ALA A 30 2.59 2.70 1.81
N LEU A 31 3.36 2.27 0.82
CA LEU A 31 3.22 0.99 0.15
C LEU A 31 4.35 0.05 0.52
N PHE A 32 4.00 -1.12 1.02
CA PHE A 32 4.86 -2.28 1.22
C PHE A 32 4.36 -3.45 0.37
N HIS A 33 5.19 -4.49 0.19
CA HIS A 33 4.79 -5.76 -0.40
C HIS A 33 5.18 -6.91 0.52
N ARG A 34 6.47 -7.07 0.83
CA ARG A 34 7.00 -8.19 1.63
C ARG A 34 7.73 -7.70 2.88
N VAL A 35 7.68 -8.52 3.93
CA VAL A 35 8.49 -8.36 5.13
C VAL A 35 9.21 -9.68 5.40
N ASP A 36 10.41 -9.86 4.83
CA ASP A 36 11.14 -11.13 4.89
C ASP A 36 12.65 -10.88 5.03
N ASP A 37 13.23 -11.33 6.14
CA ASP A 37 14.66 -11.17 6.43
C ASP A 37 15.56 -11.95 5.45
N ARG A 38 15.03 -13.02 4.80
CA ARG A 38 15.75 -13.81 3.79
C ARG A 38 15.92 -13.04 2.48
N LEU A 39 15.11 -12.00 2.26
CA LEU A 39 15.10 -11.19 1.05
C LEU A 39 15.65 -9.77 1.28
N ALA A 40 16.57 -9.63 2.22
CA ALA A 40 17.21 -8.34 2.50
C ALA A 40 17.84 -7.75 1.23
N GLY A 41 17.46 -6.48 0.91
CA GLY A 41 17.90 -5.78 -0.30
C GLY A 41 17.09 -6.04 -1.56
N ASN A 42 16.11 -6.94 -1.56
CA ASN A 42 15.15 -7.08 -2.65
C ASN A 42 14.30 -5.81 -2.77
N PRO A 43 14.05 -5.27 -3.98
CA PRO A 43 13.39 -3.97 -4.19
C PRO A 43 11.98 -3.84 -3.55
N ILE A 44 11.23 -4.94 -3.45
CA ILE A 44 9.87 -4.97 -2.90
C ILE A 44 9.80 -5.58 -1.50
N SER A 45 10.96 -5.89 -0.87
CA SER A 45 11.01 -6.50 0.45
C SER A 45 11.68 -5.59 1.46
N SER A 46 11.14 -5.56 2.68
CA SER A 46 11.78 -4.99 3.86
C SER A 46 12.15 -6.11 4.82
N THR A 47 13.25 -5.98 5.54
CA THR A 47 13.51 -6.86 6.69
C THR A 47 12.54 -6.55 7.83
N ALA A 48 12.33 -7.51 8.73
CA ALA A 48 11.50 -7.28 9.92
C ALA A 48 12.04 -6.11 10.79
N ALA A 49 13.36 -5.93 10.85
CA ALA A 49 13.99 -4.82 11.56
C ALA A 49 13.71 -3.47 10.90
N GLU A 50 13.80 -3.39 9.58
CA GLU A 50 13.47 -2.18 8.81
C GLU A 50 11.98 -1.85 8.95
N PHE A 51 11.10 -2.84 8.80
CA PHE A 51 9.67 -2.64 8.93
C PHE A 51 9.29 -2.11 10.33
N ARG A 52 9.85 -2.70 11.41
CA ARG A 52 9.69 -2.20 12.78
C ARG A 52 10.12 -0.74 12.90
N ALA A 53 11.27 -0.38 12.35
CA ALA A 53 11.78 0.99 12.39
C ALA A 53 10.84 1.97 11.67
N PHE A 54 10.23 1.56 10.56
CA PHE A 54 9.19 2.36 9.87
C PHE A 54 7.92 2.48 10.70
N CYS A 55 7.43 1.39 11.30
CA CYS A 55 6.25 1.41 12.17
C CYS A 55 6.45 2.37 13.36
N ASP A 56 7.62 2.30 14.03
CA ASP A 56 7.95 3.20 15.15
C ASP A 56 8.03 4.67 14.72
N PHE A 57 8.58 4.93 13.53
CA PHE A 57 8.64 6.26 12.94
C PHE A 57 7.24 6.78 12.58
N PHE A 58 6.40 5.96 11.96
CA PHE A 58 5.03 6.33 11.60
C PHE A 58 4.20 6.63 12.84
N ALA A 59 4.20 5.74 13.83
CA ALA A 59 3.48 5.94 15.09
C ALA A 59 3.93 7.21 15.84
N ARG A 60 5.21 7.57 15.75
CA ARG A 60 5.77 8.72 16.46
C ARG A 60 5.43 10.06 15.82
N TYR A 61 5.40 10.13 14.50
CA TYR A 61 5.39 11.42 13.78
C TYR A 61 4.11 11.67 12.98
N PHE A 62 3.30 10.66 12.75
CA PHE A 62 2.08 10.75 11.96
C PHE A 62 0.87 10.24 12.74
N ARG A 63 -0.31 10.66 12.29
CA ARG A 63 -1.58 10.06 12.69
C ARG A 63 -1.86 8.89 11.75
N VAL A 64 -1.47 7.69 12.16
CA VAL A 64 -1.74 6.49 11.38
C VAL A 64 -3.22 6.16 11.47
N VAL A 65 -3.89 6.05 10.33
CA VAL A 65 -5.32 5.81 10.20
C VAL A 65 -5.61 4.70 9.18
N SER A 66 -6.81 4.12 9.22
CA SER A 66 -7.28 3.20 8.19
C SER A 66 -7.51 3.93 6.87
N LEU A 67 -7.48 3.22 5.74
CA LEU A 67 -7.78 3.80 4.44
C LEU A 67 -9.22 4.31 4.38
N GLN A 68 -10.18 3.61 4.96
CA GLN A 68 -11.58 4.05 5.08
C GLN A 68 -11.71 5.37 5.83
N THR A 69 -10.93 5.56 6.90
CA THR A 69 -10.89 6.83 7.62
C THR A 69 -10.38 7.96 6.74
N LEU A 70 -9.28 7.73 5.99
CA LEU A 70 -8.78 8.72 5.04
C LEU A 70 -9.82 9.03 3.96
N LEU A 71 -10.45 8.03 3.34
CA LEU A 71 -11.49 8.20 2.34
C LEU A 71 -12.70 8.99 2.87
N THR A 72 -13.09 8.75 4.11
CA THR A 72 -14.18 9.51 4.76
C THR A 72 -13.83 10.98 4.87
N LYS A 73 -12.59 11.31 5.25
CA LYS A 73 -12.11 12.70 5.32
C LYS A 73 -12.08 13.37 3.94
N LEU A 74 -11.55 12.67 2.92
CA LEU A 74 -11.53 13.19 1.54
C LEU A 74 -12.93 13.53 1.02
N ARG A 75 -13.90 12.63 1.23
CA ARG A 75 -15.29 12.86 0.81
C ARG A 75 -15.95 14.07 1.49
N ARG A 76 -15.47 14.44 2.69
CA ARG A 76 -15.96 15.59 3.45
C ARG A 76 -15.12 16.86 3.26
N GLY A 77 -14.05 16.81 2.48
CA GLY A 77 -13.10 17.92 2.33
C GLY A 77 -12.41 18.29 3.65
N GLU A 78 -12.25 17.30 4.56
CA GLU A 78 -11.62 17.53 5.86
C GLU A 78 -10.10 17.55 5.75
N ASP A 79 -9.44 18.34 6.59
CA ASP A 79 -7.98 18.40 6.69
C ASP A 79 -7.37 17.02 6.94
N VAL A 80 -6.38 16.67 6.13
CA VAL A 80 -5.64 15.41 6.20
C VAL A 80 -4.19 15.60 6.66
N SER A 81 -3.87 16.76 7.22
CA SER A 81 -2.52 17.10 7.70
C SER A 81 -1.92 16.01 8.59
N GLY A 82 -0.76 15.50 8.16
CA GLY A 82 0.01 14.52 8.93
C GLY A 82 -0.67 13.16 9.11
N HIS A 83 -1.70 12.83 8.32
CA HIS A 83 -2.25 11.47 8.29
C HIS A 83 -1.34 10.53 7.50
N LEU A 84 -1.33 9.25 7.89
CA LEU A 84 -0.61 8.21 7.19
C LEU A 84 -1.45 6.93 7.16
N VAL A 85 -1.49 6.28 6.00
CA VAL A 85 -2.08 4.95 5.80
C VAL A 85 -0.95 3.99 5.46
N ILE A 86 -0.98 2.79 6.04
CA ILE A 86 -0.06 1.70 5.72
C ILE A 86 -0.78 0.73 4.79
N THR A 87 -0.18 0.38 3.66
CA THR A 87 -0.75 -0.57 2.70
C THR A 87 0.26 -1.64 2.31
N PHE A 88 -0.25 -2.83 2.02
CA PHE A 88 0.50 -3.96 1.46
C PHE A 88 -0.17 -4.43 0.19
N ASP A 89 0.60 -4.84 -0.80
CA ASP A 89 0.08 -5.41 -2.05
C ASP A 89 0.43 -6.90 -2.17
N ASP A 90 -0.21 -7.58 -3.13
CA ASP A 90 -0.02 -8.93 -3.64
C ASP A 90 -0.62 -10.06 -2.78
N GLY A 91 -0.52 -10.02 -1.46
CA GLY A 91 -1.01 -11.09 -0.58
C GLY A 91 0.05 -12.12 -0.19
N TYR A 92 1.31 -11.72 -0.06
CA TYR A 92 2.39 -12.57 0.45
C TYR A 92 2.12 -13.04 1.89
N ARG A 93 2.53 -14.29 2.19
CA ARG A 93 2.28 -14.91 3.49
C ARG A 93 3.00 -14.23 4.65
N ASP A 94 4.17 -13.63 4.39
CA ASP A 94 4.90 -12.83 5.38
C ASP A 94 4.10 -11.61 5.90
N ASN A 95 3.10 -11.17 5.15
CA ASN A 95 2.19 -10.11 5.60
C ASN A 95 1.40 -10.53 6.86
N LEU A 96 0.94 -11.78 6.93
CA LEU A 96 0.31 -12.31 8.12
C LEU A 96 1.34 -12.73 9.19
N GLU A 97 2.39 -13.48 8.78
CA GLU A 97 3.35 -14.10 9.70
C GLU A 97 4.23 -13.08 10.42
N ILE A 98 4.51 -11.93 9.80
CA ILE A 98 5.45 -10.92 10.33
C ILE A 98 4.80 -9.55 10.40
N ALA A 99 4.31 -9.00 9.27
CA ALA A 99 3.85 -7.62 9.23
C ALA A 99 2.66 -7.38 10.16
N ALA A 100 1.61 -8.20 10.09
CA ALA A 100 0.41 -8.06 10.91
C ALA A 100 0.73 -8.12 12.41
N LEU A 101 1.64 -9.00 12.83
CA LEU A 101 2.04 -9.10 14.24
C LEU A 101 2.74 -7.82 14.74
N GLU A 102 3.58 -7.21 13.90
CA GLU A 102 4.27 -5.97 14.26
C GLU A 102 3.30 -4.76 14.29
N LEU A 103 2.31 -4.75 13.40
CA LEU A 103 1.25 -3.73 13.38
C LEU A 103 0.34 -3.84 14.61
N GLU A 104 -0.12 -5.04 14.96
CA GLU A 104 -0.96 -5.30 16.14
C GLU A 104 -0.28 -4.86 17.44
N ARG A 105 1.00 -5.20 17.63
CA ARG A 105 1.78 -4.79 18.81
C ARG A 105 1.81 -3.27 19.02
N ARG A 106 1.63 -2.51 17.94
CA ARG A 106 1.63 -1.04 17.92
C ARG A 106 0.25 -0.44 17.74
N GLN A 107 -0.78 -1.27 17.63
CA GLN A 107 -2.16 -0.85 17.33
C GLN A 107 -2.24 0.03 16.07
N LEU A 108 -1.48 -0.31 15.04
CA LEU A 108 -1.45 0.41 13.77
C LEU A 108 -2.40 -0.25 12.77
N PRO A 109 -3.38 0.48 12.22
CA PRO A 109 -4.22 -0.01 11.14
C PRO A 109 -3.41 -0.14 9.84
N ALA A 110 -3.83 -1.08 8.98
CA ALA A 110 -3.29 -1.25 7.64
C ALA A 110 -4.34 -1.84 6.69
N CYS A 111 -4.10 -1.69 5.38
CA CYS A 111 -4.91 -2.29 4.33
C CYS A 111 -4.05 -3.25 3.49
N PHE A 112 -4.56 -4.46 3.25
CA PHE A 112 -3.90 -5.49 2.44
C PHE A 112 -4.66 -5.68 1.13
N PHE A 113 -4.01 -5.39 0.01
CA PHE A 113 -4.57 -5.57 -1.34
C PHE A 113 -4.17 -6.92 -1.90
N ILE A 114 -5.15 -7.72 -2.27
CA ILE A 114 -5.02 -9.14 -2.57
C ILE A 114 -5.17 -9.40 -4.07
N ALA A 115 -4.14 -9.99 -4.69
CA ALA A 115 -4.24 -10.61 -6.01
C ALA A 115 -4.91 -11.99 -5.84
N THR A 116 -6.20 -12.10 -6.16
CA THR A 116 -7.05 -13.18 -5.65
C THR A 116 -6.69 -14.57 -6.16
N GLU A 117 -6.10 -14.69 -7.36
CA GLU A 117 -5.65 -15.96 -7.92
C GLU A 117 -4.25 -16.39 -7.47
N PHE A 118 -3.58 -15.54 -6.67
CA PHE A 118 -2.32 -15.92 -6.01
C PHE A 118 -2.59 -16.64 -4.69
N ILE A 119 -3.71 -16.33 -4.03
CA ILE A 119 -4.05 -16.88 -2.72
C ILE A 119 -4.24 -18.41 -2.79
N GLY A 120 -3.51 -19.15 -1.96
CA GLY A 120 -3.52 -20.61 -1.91
C GLY A 120 -2.87 -21.28 -3.12
N SER A 121 -2.22 -20.52 -4.00
CA SER A 121 -1.58 -21.06 -5.20
C SER A 121 -0.08 -21.33 -5.01
N SER A 122 0.51 -22.07 -5.95
CA SER A 122 1.96 -22.23 -6.10
C SER A 122 2.55 -21.37 -7.22
N ARG A 123 1.84 -20.34 -7.63
CA ARG A 123 2.30 -19.44 -8.72
C ARG A 123 3.56 -18.70 -8.30
N VAL A 124 4.51 -18.61 -9.23
CA VAL A 124 5.70 -17.80 -9.09
C VAL A 124 5.64 -16.70 -10.15
N PRO A 125 5.44 -15.43 -9.77
CA PRO A 125 5.40 -14.33 -10.72
C PRO A 125 6.77 -14.06 -11.32
N ALA A 126 6.82 -13.41 -12.48
CA ALA A 126 8.05 -13.19 -13.24
C ALA A 126 9.15 -12.51 -12.41
N TRP A 127 8.79 -11.52 -11.60
CA TRP A 127 9.75 -10.78 -10.75
C TRP A 127 10.40 -11.62 -9.63
N ASP A 128 9.71 -12.67 -9.14
CA ASP A 128 10.29 -13.63 -8.19
C ASP A 128 11.06 -14.73 -8.94
N ALA A 129 10.53 -15.22 -10.07
CA ALA A 129 11.16 -16.23 -10.90
C ALA A 129 12.53 -15.78 -11.46
N GLU A 130 12.64 -14.55 -11.94
CA GLU A 130 13.88 -13.95 -12.44
C GLU A 130 14.99 -13.88 -11.38
N LEU A 131 14.61 -13.82 -10.11
CA LEU A 131 15.52 -13.77 -8.97
C LEU A 131 15.71 -15.13 -8.28
N GLY A 132 15.04 -16.18 -8.78
CA GLY A 132 15.06 -17.51 -8.16
C GLY A 132 14.41 -17.53 -6.77
N ILE A 133 13.46 -16.65 -6.52
CA ILE A 133 12.77 -16.51 -5.23
C ILE A 133 11.51 -17.39 -5.24
N GLU A 134 11.34 -18.18 -4.19
CA GLU A 134 10.08 -18.88 -3.92
C GLU A 134 9.02 -17.89 -3.44
N SER A 135 7.89 -17.85 -4.14
CA SER A 135 6.74 -17.05 -3.71
C SER A 135 5.88 -17.86 -2.74
N ARG A 136 5.62 -17.30 -1.57
CA ARG A 136 4.73 -17.89 -0.57
C ARG A 136 3.52 -16.97 -0.38
N TRP A 137 2.36 -17.47 -0.77
CA TRP A 137 1.10 -16.74 -0.68
C TRP A 137 0.33 -17.10 0.59
N MET A 138 -0.51 -16.20 1.05
CA MET A 138 -1.52 -16.49 2.06
C MET A 138 -2.51 -17.55 1.54
N SER A 139 -3.14 -18.29 2.43
CA SER A 139 -4.38 -19.02 2.17
C SER A 139 -5.59 -18.09 2.36
N TRP A 140 -6.79 -18.53 1.93
CA TRP A 140 -8.00 -17.77 2.20
C TRP A 140 -8.33 -17.70 3.71
N ASP A 141 -7.95 -18.71 4.49
CA ASP A 141 -8.05 -18.68 5.95
C ASP A 141 -7.13 -17.59 6.53
N ASP A 142 -5.92 -17.43 5.98
CA ASP A 142 -4.98 -16.37 6.38
C ASP A 142 -5.56 -14.96 6.08
N VAL A 143 -6.21 -14.80 4.91
CA VAL A 143 -6.84 -13.51 4.53
C VAL A 143 -8.03 -13.21 5.43
N ARG A 144 -8.87 -14.23 5.75
CA ARG A 144 -9.97 -14.06 6.72
C ARG A 144 -9.44 -13.67 8.10
N ALA A 145 -8.36 -14.31 8.55
CA ALA A 145 -7.73 -13.99 9.82
C ALA A 145 -7.21 -12.54 9.90
N LEU A 146 -6.73 -11.94 8.80
CA LEU A 146 -6.39 -10.52 8.75
C LEU A 146 -7.62 -9.63 8.96
N GLY A 147 -8.74 -9.94 8.29
CA GLY A 147 -10.01 -9.21 8.47
C GLY A 147 -10.54 -9.30 9.90
N GLU A 148 -10.55 -10.50 10.51
CA GLU A 148 -10.95 -10.73 11.89
C GLU A 148 -10.10 -9.97 12.93
N ARG A 149 -8.83 -9.70 12.60
CA ARG A 149 -7.92 -8.86 13.40
C ARG A 149 -8.15 -7.36 13.20
N GLY A 150 -9.12 -6.96 12.35
CA GLY A 150 -9.49 -5.58 12.10
C GLY A 150 -8.65 -4.87 11.03
N PHE A 151 -7.87 -5.60 10.24
CA PHE A 151 -7.19 -5.04 9.07
C PHE A 151 -8.15 -4.91 7.89
N GLU A 152 -7.96 -3.87 7.08
CA GLU A 152 -8.73 -3.68 5.86
C GLU A 152 -8.20 -4.61 4.75
N ILE A 153 -9.11 -5.19 3.98
CA ILE A 153 -8.79 -5.99 2.81
C ILE A 153 -9.28 -5.26 1.56
N GLY A 154 -8.48 -5.24 0.51
CA GLY A 154 -8.81 -4.65 -0.79
C GLY A 154 -8.43 -5.56 -1.95
N ALA A 155 -8.90 -5.24 -3.14
CA ALA A 155 -8.63 -5.99 -4.37
C ALA A 155 -7.37 -5.48 -5.10
N HIS A 156 -6.63 -6.42 -5.70
CA HIS A 156 -5.44 -6.17 -6.52
C HIS A 156 -5.49 -6.92 -7.85
N THR A 157 -6.66 -6.90 -8.53
CA THR A 157 -7.05 -7.75 -9.64
C THR A 157 -7.06 -9.25 -9.28
N MET A 158 -7.44 -10.10 -10.23
CA MET A 158 -7.38 -11.55 -10.04
C MET A 158 -5.94 -12.05 -10.17
N ASN A 159 -5.30 -11.75 -11.30
CA ASN A 159 -4.04 -12.34 -11.74
C ASN A 159 -2.85 -11.37 -11.69
N HIS A 160 -2.96 -10.24 -10.99
CA HIS A 160 -1.94 -9.20 -10.93
C HIS A 160 -1.52 -8.72 -12.34
N VAL A 161 -2.48 -8.42 -13.18
CA VAL A 161 -2.26 -8.01 -14.57
C VAL A 161 -1.99 -6.52 -14.72
N ASP A 162 -1.23 -6.15 -15.75
CA ASP A 162 -1.06 -4.76 -16.14
C ASP A 162 -2.32 -4.25 -16.85
N LEU A 163 -3.12 -3.45 -16.15
CA LEU A 163 -4.35 -2.85 -16.66
C LEU A 163 -4.12 -1.76 -17.72
N GLY A 164 -2.88 -1.33 -17.92
CA GLY A 164 -2.50 -0.46 -19.04
C GLY A 164 -2.33 -1.23 -20.35
N VAL A 165 -2.07 -2.54 -20.26
CA VAL A 165 -1.87 -3.41 -21.42
C VAL A 165 -3.15 -4.13 -21.83
N ILE A 166 -3.86 -4.74 -20.85
CA ILE A 166 -5.14 -5.39 -21.12
C ILE A 166 -6.27 -4.37 -21.12
N GLN A 167 -7.25 -4.55 -21.99
CA GLN A 167 -8.32 -3.58 -22.21
C GLN A 167 -9.70 -4.25 -22.31
N GLY A 168 -10.76 -3.43 -22.30
CA GLY A 168 -12.13 -3.86 -22.54
C GLY A 168 -12.60 -4.92 -21.55
N SER A 169 -13.22 -5.99 -22.07
CA SER A 169 -13.81 -7.06 -21.27
C SER A 169 -12.81 -7.80 -20.38
N ASP A 170 -11.55 -7.89 -20.80
CA ASP A 170 -10.52 -8.58 -20.03
C ASP A 170 -10.12 -7.79 -18.79
N ALA A 171 -9.95 -6.47 -18.93
CA ALA A 171 -9.71 -5.58 -17.77
C ALA A 171 -10.91 -5.59 -16.80
N VAL A 172 -12.12 -5.49 -17.32
CA VAL A 172 -13.36 -5.57 -16.50
C VAL A 172 -13.44 -6.90 -15.75
N ARG A 173 -13.13 -8.02 -16.41
CA ARG A 173 -13.14 -9.35 -15.78
C ARG A 173 -12.14 -9.44 -14.61
N GLU A 174 -10.93 -8.92 -14.76
CA GLU A 174 -9.91 -8.89 -13.72
C GLU A 174 -10.35 -8.04 -12.51
N ILE A 175 -10.93 -6.87 -12.76
CA ILE A 175 -11.41 -5.94 -11.74
C ILE A 175 -12.63 -6.51 -11.01
N VAL A 176 -13.70 -6.85 -11.75
CA VAL A 176 -14.96 -7.37 -11.17
C VAL A 176 -14.76 -8.74 -10.55
N GLY A 177 -13.95 -9.59 -11.19
CA GLY A 177 -13.65 -10.94 -10.70
C GLY A 177 -12.96 -10.91 -9.35
N SER A 178 -11.97 -10.04 -9.15
CA SER A 178 -11.28 -9.90 -7.87
C SER A 178 -12.23 -9.42 -6.76
N ARG A 179 -13.10 -8.44 -7.03
CA ARG A 179 -14.10 -7.98 -6.07
C ARG A 179 -15.06 -9.10 -5.66
N ARG A 180 -15.61 -9.81 -6.66
CA ARG A 180 -16.52 -10.94 -6.43
C ARG A 180 -15.86 -12.04 -5.61
N ARG A 181 -14.61 -12.38 -5.95
CA ARG A 181 -13.87 -13.41 -5.21
C ARG A 181 -13.66 -13.02 -3.75
N LEU A 182 -13.25 -11.80 -3.47
CA LEU A 182 -13.11 -11.31 -2.10
C LEU A 182 -14.44 -11.35 -1.34
N ALA A 183 -15.53 -10.87 -1.94
CA ALA A 183 -16.84 -10.90 -1.29
C ALA A 183 -17.30 -12.35 -0.97
N GLN A 184 -17.04 -13.30 -1.86
CA GLN A 184 -17.34 -14.72 -1.63
C GLN A 184 -16.53 -15.31 -0.46
N GLU A 185 -15.24 -14.99 -0.37
CA GLU A 185 -14.35 -15.55 0.63
C GLU A 185 -14.48 -14.88 2.00
N LEU A 186 -14.77 -13.59 2.03
CA LEU A 186 -14.86 -12.82 3.27
C LEU A 186 -16.30 -12.73 3.81
N GLY A 187 -17.31 -13.01 2.98
CA GLY A 187 -18.72 -12.84 3.35
C GLY A 187 -19.18 -11.38 3.40
N GLU A 188 -18.33 -10.45 2.97
CA GLU A 188 -18.63 -9.01 2.94
C GLU A 188 -18.00 -8.33 1.74
N GLU A 189 -18.51 -7.15 1.37
CA GLU A 189 -18.01 -6.35 0.27
C GLU A 189 -16.75 -5.57 0.67
N THR A 190 -15.73 -5.64 -0.20
CA THR A 190 -14.49 -4.88 -0.02
C THR A 190 -14.42 -3.77 -1.08
N PRO A 191 -14.64 -2.50 -0.70
CA PRO A 191 -14.75 -1.40 -1.66
C PRO A 191 -13.40 -0.75 -2.02
N LEU A 192 -12.28 -1.38 -1.67
CA LEU A 192 -10.94 -0.83 -1.83
C LEU A 192 -10.20 -1.51 -2.98
N PHE A 193 -9.54 -0.74 -3.86
CA PHE A 193 -8.81 -1.25 -5.00
C PHE A 193 -7.42 -0.62 -5.12
N SER A 194 -6.42 -1.42 -5.46
CA SER A 194 -5.08 -0.99 -5.84
C SER A 194 -4.70 -1.56 -7.21
N TYR A 195 -4.08 -0.72 -8.05
CA TYR A 195 -3.58 -1.14 -9.36
C TYR A 195 -2.30 -1.96 -9.22
N PRO A 196 -2.22 -3.17 -9.85
CA PRO A 196 -0.95 -3.85 -10.05
C PRO A 196 0.05 -2.95 -10.78
N PHE A 197 1.33 -3.00 -10.38
CA PHE A 197 2.40 -2.12 -10.85
C PHE A 197 2.14 -0.62 -10.58
N GLY A 198 0.96 -0.12 -10.88
CA GLY A 198 0.40 1.17 -10.47
C GLY A 198 1.17 2.42 -10.95
N ARG A 199 1.89 2.36 -12.08
CA ARG A 199 2.52 3.53 -12.69
C ARG A 199 1.50 4.37 -13.45
N ALA A 200 1.81 5.63 -13.68
CA ALA A 200 0.91 6.58 -14.34
C ALA A 200 0.50 6.14 -15.76
N ASP A 201 1.41 5.48 -16.49
CA ASP A 201 1.16 4.96 -17.83
C ASP A 201 0.26 3.71 -17.86
N GLN A 202 0.07 3.08 -16.71
CA GLN A 202 -0.78 1.90 -16.54
C GLN A 202 -2.19 2.22 -16.03
N ILE A 203 -2.43 3.45 -15.59
CA ILE A 203 -3.71 3.93 -15.07
C ILE A 203 -4.37 4.82 -16.11
N THR A 204 -5.19 4.23 -16.96
CA THR A 204 -5.92 4.93 -18.02
C THR A 204 -7.27 5.45 -17.54
N PRO A 205 -7.88 6.44 -18.22
CA PRO A 205 -9.25 6.86 -17.93
C PRO A 205 -10.25 5.70 -17.98
N ASP A 206 -10.08 4.78 -18.94
CA ASP A 206 -11.00 3.65 -19.15
C ASP A 206 -10.92 2.63 -18.02
N ASN A 207 -9.71 2.23 -17.57
CA ASN A 207 -9.59 1.29 -16.47
C ASN A 207 -9.98 1.94 -15.13
N ARG A 208 -9.79 3.25 -14.97
CA ARG A 208 -10.30 4.00 -13.80
C ARG A 208 -11.83 4.03 -13.78
N ALA A 209 -12.47 4.24 -14.94
CA ALA A 209 -13.92 4.14 -15.07
C ALA A 209 -14.40 2.71 -14.74
N ALA A 210 -13.74 1.67 -15.26
CA ALA A 210 -14.06 0.28 -14.95
C ALA A 210 -13.98 -0.05 -13.46
N VAL A 211 -12.99 0.47 -12.73
CA VAL A 211 -12.89 0.32 -11.26
C VAL A 211 -14.07 1.00 -10.56
N ARG A 212 -14.45 2.22 -11.00
CA ARG A 212 -15.61 2.93 -10.44
C ARG A 212 -16.91 2.19 -10.71
N ASP A 213 -17.11 1.75 -11.95
CA ASP A 213 -18.33 1.05 -12.39
C ASP A 213 -18.47 -0.34 -11.75
N ALA A 214 -17.34 -0.97 -11.41
CA ALA A 214 -17.31 -2.19 -10.61
C ALA A 214 -17.77 -1.97 -9.14
N GLY A 215 -18.01 -0.73 -8.70
CA GLY A 215 -18.51 -0.40 -7.38
C GLY A 215 -17.42 -0.26 -6.29
N PHE A 216 -16.17 -0.08 -6.68
CA PHE A 216 -15.13 0.31 -5.73
C PHE A 216 -15.30 1.77 -5.29
N SER A 217 -14.82 2.11 -4.11
CA SER A 217 -14.89 3.45 -3.52
C SER A 217 -13.65 4.29 -3.74
N CYS A 218 -12.57 3.66 -4.16
CA CYS A 218 -11.28 4.28 -4.45
C CYS A 218 -10.43 3.42 -5.35
N CYS A 219 -9.39 4.02 -5.91
CA CYS A 219 -8.28 3.26 -6.46
C CYS A 219 -6.93 3.95 -6.16
N LEU A 220 -5.92 3.11 -5.91
CA LEU A 220 -4.59 3.54 -5.51
C LEU A 220 -3.56 3.21 -6.60
N SER A 221 -2.71 4.18 -6.93
CA SER A 221 -1.49 3.96 -7.71
C SER A 221 -0.39 3.37 -6.83
N ALA A 222 0.74 2.92 -7.41
CA ALA A 222 1.93 2.56 -6.62
C ALA A 222 2.86 3.75 -6.39
N TYR A 223 2.70 4.83 -7.16
CA TYR A 223 3.60 5.99 -7.17
C TYR A 223 2.81 7.30 -7.22
N GLY A 224 3.52 8.40 -7.12
CA GLY A 224 2.96 9.72 -7.44
C GLY A 224 3.02 10.74 -6.32
N GLY A 225 3.14 10.33 -5.07
CA GLY A 225 3.37 11.30 -4.00
C GLY A 225 2.39 11.28 -2.83
N THR A 226 1.99 12.45 -2.36
CA THR A 226 1.10 12.64 -1.22
C THR A 226 -0.34 12.89 -1.66
N VAL A 227 -1.27 12.74 -0.72
CA VAL A 227 -2.71 12.98 -0.88
C VAL A 227 -3.09 14.24 -0.11
N SER A 228 -3.97 15.09 -0.66
CA SER A 228 -4.56 16.26 0.00
C SER A 228 -6.06 16.10 0.17
N SER A 229 -6.69 17.02 0.91
CA SER A 229 -8.16 17.05 1.09
C SER A 229 -8.93 17.17 -0.23
N GLU A 230 -8.29 17.67 -1.30
CA GLU A 230 -8.88 17.83 -2.64
C GLU A 230 -8.61 16.63 -3.57
N SER A 231 -7.87 15.60 -3.12
CA SER A 231 -7.51 14.46 -3.96
C SER A 231 -8.75 13.64 -4.33
N ASP A 232 -8.82 13.24 -5.63
CA ASP A 232 -9.83 12.30 -6.10
C ASP A 232 -9.60 10.92 -5.47
N PRO A 233 -10.58 10.33 -4.77
CA PRO A 233 -10.48 8.95 -4.28
C PRO A 233 -10.14 7.91 -5.36
N PHE A 234 -10.42 8.20 -6.62
CA PHE A 234 -10.07 7.36 -7.76
C PHE A 234 -8.71 7.70 -8.41
N ASP A 235 -7.88 8.49 -7.72
CA ASP A 235 -6.50 8.80 -8.15
C ASP A 235 -5.55 8.97 -6.95
N LEU A 236 -5.66 8.10 -5.95
CA LEU A 236 -4.85 8.19 -4.74
C LEU A 236 -3.41 7.76 -5.01
N LYS A 237 -2.49 8.65 -4.69
CA LYS A 237 -1.05 8.42 -4.86
C LYS A 237 -0.47 7.71 -3.65
N ARG A 238 0.52 6.85 -3.89
CA ARG A 238 1.25 6.14 -2.83
C ARG A 238 2.75 6.40 -2.92
N ILE A 239 3.44 6.05 -1.86
CA ILE A 239 4.91 6.12 -1.78
C ILE A 239 5.43 4.75 -1.40
N PRO A 240 6.11 4.03 -2.34
CA PRO A 240 6.71 2.75 -2.03
C PRO A 240 7.80 2.87 -0.97
N VAL A 241 7.75 2.01 0.04
CA VAL A 241 8.83 1.83 1.01
C VAL A 241 9.70 0.66 0.53
N SER A 242 10.96 0.94 0.29
CA SER A 242 11.90 -0.03 -0.25
C SER A 242 13.27 0.11 0.41
N PRO A 243 14.20 -0.86 0.24
CA PRO A 243 15.57 -0.80 0.71
C PRO A 243 16.40 0.37 0.15
N TRP A 244 15.83 1.14 -0.77
CA TRP A 244 16.37 2.43 -1.19
C TRP A 244 16.56 3.38 0.00
N PHE A 245 15.64 3.36 0.95
CA PHE A 245 15.68 4.21 2.14
C PHE A 245 16.52 3.53 3.24
N ARG A 246 17.66 4.13 3.57
CA ARG A 246 18.55 3.64 4.64
C ARG A 246 18.00 3.86 6.04
N SER A 247 16.98 4.68 6.16
CA SER A 247 16.29 4.95 7.42
C SER A 247 14.92 5.59 7.15
N PRO A 248 13.98 5.46 8.09
CA PRO A 248 12.70 6.17 8.02
C PRO A 248 12.85 7.69 7.93
N TYR A 249 13.90 8.26 8.48
CA TYR A 249 14.17 9.71 8.37
C TYR A 249 14.59 10.14 6.96
N GLN A 250 15.31 9.28 6.22
CA GLN A 250 15.57 9.54 4.80
C GLN A 250 14.26 9.50 4.01
N PHE A 251 13.41 8.50 4.23
CA PHE A 251 12.08 8.42 3.63
C PHE A 251 11.29 9.69 3.93
N GLY A 252 11.13 10.05 5.20
CA GLY A 252 10.41 11.25 5.61
C GLY A 252 10.94 12.52 4.93
N PHE A 253 12.28 12.69 4.85
CA PHE A 253 12.87 13.85 4.17
C PHE A 253 12.58 13.88 2.66
N GLU A 254 12.56 12.73 2.01
CA GLU A 254 12.25 12.67 0.56
C GLU A 254 10.78 12.96 0.31
N VAL A 255 9.89 12.47 1.18
CA VAL A 255 8.46 12.75 1.10
C VAL A 255 8.13 14.23 1.32
N LEU A 256 8.87 14.96 2.21
CA LEU A 256 8.70 16.41 2.36
C LEU A 256 8.86 17.18 1.04
N ARG A 257 9.65 16.65 0.12
CA ARG A 257 9.99 17.28 -1.16
C ARG A 257 9.10 16.82 -2.31
N THR A 258 8.25 15.82 -2.06
CA THR A 258 7.33 15.31 -3.09
C THR A 258 6.23 16.34 -3.32
N ARG A 259 6.02 16.72 -4.58
CA ARG A 259 4.88 17.56 -4.99
C ARG A 259 3.60 16.71 -4.98
N GLN A 260 2.49 17.37 -4.86
CA GLN A 260 1.18 16.78 -5.09
C GLN A 260 1.01 16.45 -6.57
#